data_ff566a1834ca80042348ce05d5526d13
#
_entry.id   ff566a1834ca80042348ce05d5526d13
#
_cell.length_a   1.000
_cell.length_b   1.000
_cell.length_c   1.000
_cell.angle_alpha   90.00
_cell.angle_beta   90.00
_cell.angle_gamma   90.00
#
_symmetry.space_group_name_H-M   'P 1'
#
loop_
_entity.id
_entity.type
_entity.pdbx_description
1 polymer ?
#
loop_
_entity_poly.entity_id
_entity_poly.type
_entity_poly.pdbx_seq_one_letter_code
_entity_poly.pdbx_strand_id
1 'polypeptide(L)'
;NHLFRKILKQIIFIAFLFLFSMCIQDDPEEVFSLKPGDSLPGFSVQDNKGGLISNTILKGKTSVIAFVNTGCPDCRKELPEIEKAYQQFRDDESIRFIAISRSQGYESLTDYWIKNAFTLPYSAQEDDFIFQKFASQNIPRIYIASPKGIIVFASDDSYIVTTEIIVE
;
A
#
# COMPACT_ATOMS: atom_id res chain seq x y z
N ASN A 1 50.33 -45.05 13.60
CA ASN A 1 50.07 -43.95 12.62
C ASN A 1 48.80 -44.11 11.76
N HIS A 2 48.32 -45.36 11.58
CA HIS A 2 47.10 -45.61 10.79
C HIS A 2 45.82 -45.27 11.56
N LEU A 3 45.78 -45.50 12.87
CA LEU A 3 44.69 -45.19 13.77
C LEU A 3 44.48 -43.67 13.90
N PHE A 4 45.56 -42.94 14.07
CA PHE A 4 45.52 -41.45 14.18
C PHE A 4 44.95 -40.79 12.89
N ARG A 5 45.32 -41.30 11.71
CA ARG A 5 44.77 -40.79 10.43
C ARG A 5 43.28 -41.11 10.25
N LYS A 6 42.78 -42.24 10.79
CA LYS A 6 41.36 -42.59 10.79
C LYS A 6 40.55 -41.66 11.72
N ILE A 7 41.02 -41.42 12.93
CA ILE A 7 40.38 -40.54 13.89
C ILE A 7 40.35 -39.11 13.37
N LEU A 8 41.44 -38.62 12.81
CA LEU A 8 41.50 -37.25 12.23
C LEU A 8 40.50 -37.07 11.05
N LYS A 9 40.35 -38.09 10.19
CA LYS A 9 39.35 -38.04 9.09
C LYS A 9 37.91 -38.04 9.63
N GLN A 10 37.62 -38.79 10.69
CA GLN A 10 36.29 -38.78 11.31
C GLN A 10 35.98 -37.44 11.97
N ILE A 11 36.93 -36.81 12.65
CA ILE A 11 36.76 -35.50 13.28
C ILE A 11 36.51 -34.42 12.20
N ILE A 12 37.27 -34.44 11.10
CA ILE A 12 37.09 -33.50 9.98
C ILE A 12 35.71 -33.72 9.33
N PHE A 13 35.25 -34.95 9.16
CA PHE A 13 33.95 -35.25 8.57
C PHE A 13 32.78 -34.81 9.47
N ILE A 14 32.91 -34.98 10.80
CA ILE A 14 31.91 -34.50 11.77
C ILE A 14 31.91 -32.97 11.85
N ALA A 15 33.07 -32.31 11.81
CA ALA A 15 33.16 -30.84 11.77
C ALA A 15 32.56 -30.28 10.47
N PHE A 16 32.70 -30.98 9.35
CA PHE A 16 32.10 -30.56 8.06
C PHE A 16 30.58 -30.69 8.05
N LEU A 17 30.02 -31.72 8.75
CA LEU A 17 28.56 -31.87 8.91
C LEU A 17 27.93 -30.77 9.78
N PHE A 18 28.66 -30.23 10.76
CA PHE A 18 28.18 -29.13 11.61
C PHE A 18 28.16 -27.77 10.88
N LEU A 19 28.89 -27.59 9.78
CA LEU A 19 28.93 -26.36 9.03
C LEU A 19 27.71 -26.17 8.12
N PHE A 20 26.90 -27.20 7.86
CA PHE A 20 25.70 -27.14 7.05
C PHE A 20 24.40 -26.96 7.83
N SER A 21 24.44 -26.85 9.16
CA SER A 21 23.24 -26.63 10.00
C SER A 21 23.02 -25.16 10.35
N MET A 22 23.51 -24.22 9.56
CA MET A 22 22.96 -22.85 9.55
C MET A 22 21.68 -22.89 8.73
N CYS A 23 20.57 -23.30 9.35
CA CYS A 23 19.26 -22.90 8.90
C CYS A 23 19.26 -21.36 8.89
N ILE A 24 19.27 -20.78 7.70
CA ILE A 24 18.78 -19.42 7.51
C ILE A 24 17.30 -19.52 7.89
N GLN A 25 16.95 -19.13 9.12
CA GLN A 25 15.59 -18.77 9.42
C GLN A 25 15.36 -17.47 8.62
N ASP A 26 14.66 -17.59 7.49
CA ASP A 26 13.96 -16.47 6.93
C ASP A 26 12.91 -16.08 7.97
N ASP A 27 13.19 -15.06 8.77
CA ASP A 27 12.17 -14.44 9.60
C ASP A 27 11.03 -14.04 8.64
N PRO A 28 9.77 -14.38 8.95
CA PRO A 28 8.66 -13.98 8.10
C PRO A 28 8.72 -12.46 7.97
N GLU A 29 8.82 -11.98 6.73
CA GLU A 29 8.89 -10.56 6.43
C GLU A 29 7.71 -9.88 7.15
N GLU A 30 8.00 -9.02 8.11
CA GLU A 30 6.96 -8.40 8.94
C GLU A 30 6.05 -7.57 8.03
N VAL A 31 4.78 -7.95 7.93
CA VAL A 31 3.80 -7.26 7.09
C VAL A 31 3.54 -5.89 7.70
N PHE A 32 4.19 -4.88 7.13
CA PHE A 32 4.00 -3.50 7.52
C PHE A 32 2.70 -2.95 6.92
N SER A 33 1.91 -2.26 7.72
CA SER A 33 0.79 -1.42 7.29
C SER A 33 0.55 -0.33 8.31
N LEU A 34 0.37 0.89 7.85
CA LEU A 34 -0.07 2.00 8.71
C LEU A 34 -1.45 1.70 9.27
N LYS A 35 -1.70 2.16 10.49
CA LYS A 35 -2.91 1.92 11.26
C LYS A 35 -3.43 3.20 11.90
N PRO A 36 -4.67 3.22 12.39
CA PRO A 36 -5.20 4.36 13.15
C PRO A 36 -4.26 4.76 14.30
N GLY A 37 -3.98 6.06 14.39
CA GLY A 37 -3.01 6.66 15.30
C GLY A 37 -1.66 7.00 14.66
N ASP A 38 -1.29 6.37 13.55
CA ASP A 38 -0.06 6.70 12.83
C ASP A 38 -0.19 8.03 12.09
N SER A 39 0.95 8.70 11.88
CA SER A 39 1.01 9.90 11.04
C SER A 39 1.11 9.54 9.56
N LEU A 40 0.51 10.36 8.70
CA LEU A 40 0.75 10.26 7.24
C LEU A 40 2.25 10.36 6.96
N PRO A 41 2.82 9.43 6.20
CA PRO A 41 4.23 9.46 5.83
C PRO A 41 4.52 10.62 4.87
N GLY A 42 5.77 10.97 4.72
CA GLY A 42 6.21 11.93 3.70
C GLY A 42 6.02 11.35 2.29
N PHE A 43 5.07 11.88 1.53
CA PHE A 43 4.87 11.54 0.12
C PHE A 43 4.51 12.77 -0.71
N SER A 44 4.68 12.64 -2.01
CA SER A 44 4.27 13.66 -2.99
C SER A 44 3.98 12.98 -4.32
N VAL A 45 2.80 13.24 -4.87
CA VAL A 45 2.36 12.72 -6.17
C VAL A 45 1.66 13.83 -6.94
N GLN A 46 1.60 13.70 -8.27
CA GLN A 46 0.80 14.59 -9.11
C GLN A 46 -0.49 13.87 -9.50
N ASP A 47 -1.61 14.57 -9.40
CA ASP A 47 -2.89 14.03 -9.84
C ASP A 47 -3.04 14.13 -11.38
N ASN A 48 -4.09 13.52 -11.91
CA ASN A 48 -4.40 13.49 -13.35
C ASN A 48 -4.79 14.85 -13.94
N LYS A 49 -4.90 15.90 -13.12
CA LYS A 49 -5.18 17.29 -13.53
C LYS A 49 -3.95 18.20 -13.36
N GLY A 50 -2.80 17.61 -12.96
CA GLY A 50 -1.56 18.34 -12.72
C GLY A 50 -1.45 18.95 -11.32
N GLY A 51 -2.41 18.69 -10.43
CA GLY A 51 -2.38 19.14 -9.05
C GLY A 51 -1.39 18.34 -8.20
N LEU A 52 -0.64 19.03 -7.34
CA LEU A 52 0.26 18.37 -6.39
C LEU A 52 -0.54 17.90 -5.17
N ILE A 53 -0.38 16.65 -4.79
CA ILE A 53 -0.91 16.03 -3.56
C ILE A 53 0.26 15.55 -2.71
N SER A 54 0.32 16.00 -1.47
CA SER A 54 1.37 15.58 -0.53
C SER A 54 0.85 15.63 0.90
N ASN A 55 1.53 14.93 1.82
CA ASN A 55 1.20 15.02 3.23
C ASN A 55 1.22 16.47 3.77
N THR A 56 1.99 17.37 3.18
CA THR A 56 2.03 18.78 3.55
C THR A 56 0.80 19.54 3.03
N ILE A 57 0.40 19.31 1.79
CA ILE A 57 -0.77 19.96 1.15
C ILE A 57 -2.08 19.47 1.76
N LEU A 58 -2.11 18.23 2.24
CA LEU A 58 -3.28 17.65 2.90
C LEU A 58 -3.50 18.14 4.34
N LYS A 59 -2.54 18.85 4.94
CA LYS A 59 -2.72 19.45 6.28
C LYS A 59 -3.91 20.43 6.27
N GLY A 60 -4.72 20.33 7.31
CA GLY A 60 -5.94 21.13 7.46
C GLY A 60 -7.16 20.53 6.76
N LYS A 61 -7.01 19.38 6.08
CA LYS A 61 -8.09 18.69 5.37
C LYS A 61 -8.20 17.25 5.82
N THR A 62 -9.43 16.73 5.87
CA THR A 62 -9.65 15.29 5.92
C THR A 62 -9.24 14.69 4.58
N SER A 63 -8.48 13.61 4.59
CA SER A 63 -7.92 13.02 3.37
C SER A 63 -8.33 11.57 3.24
N VAL A 64 -8.88 11.20 2.09
CA VAL A 64 -9.17 9.82 1.71
C VAL A 64 -8.18 9.41 0.63
N ILE A 65 -7.28 8.50 0.96
CA ILE A 65 -6.20 8.02 0.09
C ILE A 65 -6.44 6.54 -0.19
N ALA A 66 -6.67 6.18 -1.44
CA ALA A 66 -6.91 4.81 -1.85
C ALA A 66 -5.77 4.30 -2.75
N PHE A 67 -5.14 3.19 -2.36
CA PHE A 67 -4.17 2.50 -3.22
C PHE A 67 -4.86 1.38 -3.99
N VAL A 68 -4.72 1.40 -5.31
CA VAL A 68 -5.46 0.52 -6.22
C VAL A 68 -4.60 0.04 -7.39
N ASN A 69 -5.07 -1.03 -8.04
CA ASN A 69 -4.62 -1.44 -9.37
C ASN A 69 -5.83 -2.03 -10.11
N THR A 70 -6.11 -1.57 -11.30
CA THR A 70 -7.32 -1.97 -12.05
C THR A 70 -7.28 -3.42 -12.54
N GLY A 71 -6.12 -4.09 -12.45
CA GLY A 71 -5.97 -5.53 -12.62
C GLY A 71 -6.48 -6.35 -11.41
N CYS A 72 -6.55 -5.73 -10.22
CA CYS A 72 -7.01 -6.38 -9.01
C CYS A 72 -8.54 -6.47 -8.96
N PRO A 73 -9.14 -7.68 -8.78
CA PRO A 73 -10.60 -7.84 -8.73
C PRO A 73 -11.27 -7.06 -7.60
N ASP A 74 -10.67 -7.02 -6.42
CA ASP A 74 -11.24 -6.35 -5.25
C ASP A 74 -11.13 -4.82 -5.37
N CYS A 75 -10.04 -4.31 -5.95
CA CYS A 75 -9.96 -2.88 -6.31
C CYS A 75 -11.10 -2.47 -7.25
N ARG A 76 -11.45 -3.33 -8.23
CA ARG A 76 -12.58 -3.05 -9.14
C ARG A 76 -13.95 -3.06 -8.45
N LYS A 77 -14.09 -3.74 -7.32
CA LYS A 77 -15.31 -3.70 -6.50
C LYS A 77 -15.38 -2.44 -5.63
N GLU A 78 -14.23 -2.01 -5.07
CA GLU A 78 -14.17 -0.84 -4.19
C GLU A 78 -14.16 0.50 -4.93
N LEU A 79 -13.55 0.58 -6.10
CA LEU A 79 -13.47 1.83 -6.86
C LEU A 79 -14.82 2.52 -7.07
N PRO A 80 -15.92 1.82 -7.44
CA PRO A 80 -17.25 2.45 -7.52
C PRO A 80 -17.75 3.00 -6.19
N GLU A 81 -17.43 2.36 -5.06
CA GLU A 81 -17.82 2.84 -3.73
C GLU A 81 -17.04 4.10 -3.34
N ILE A 82 -15.73 4.13 -3.65
CA ILE A 82 -14.89 5.32 -3.44
C ILE A 82 -15.37 6.47 -4.33
N GLU A 83 -15.73 6.20 -5.58
CA GLU A 83 -16.31 7.21 -6.49
C GLU A 83 -17.62 7.79 -5.93
N LYS A 84 -18.53 6.94 -5.42
CA LYS A 84 -19.78 7.41 -4.80
C LYS A 84 -19.50 8.30 -3.59
N ALA A 85 -18.56 7.90 -2.70
CA ALA A 85 -18.16 8.73 -1.58
C ALA A 85 -17.58 10.08 -2.07
N TYR A 86 -16.68 10.04 -3.06
CA TYR A 86 -16.12 11.25 -3.66
C TYR A 86 -17.21 12.17 -4.19
N GLN A 87 -18.21 11.67 -4.90
CA GLN A 87 -19.30 12.47 -5.46
C GLN A 87 -20.12 13.20 -4.37
N GLN A 88 -20.22 12.66 -3.17
CA GLN A 88 -20.90 13.32 -2.05
C GLN A 88 -20.12 14.52 -1.49
N PHE A 89 -18.80 14.47 -1.56
CA PHE A 89 -17.92 15.46 -0.92
C PHE A 89 -17.04 16.25 -1.89
N ARG A 90 -17.19 16.08 -3.21
CA ARG A 90 -16.31 16.71 -4.20
C ARG A 90 -16.29 18.24 -4.16
N ASP A 91 -17.38 18.86 -3.68
CA ASP A 91 -17.54 20.29 -3.57
C ASP A 91 -17.15 20.81 -2.16
N ASP A 92 -16.77 19.91 -1.23
CA ASP A 92 -16.29 20.27 0.11
C ASP A 92 -14.76 20.46 0.08
N GLU A 93 -14.32 21.70 0.22
CA GLU A 93 -12.90 22.05 0.20
C GLU A 93 -12.15 21.53 1.44
N SER A 94 -12.83 21.13 2.51
CA SER A 94 -12.22 20.58 3.71
C SER A 94 -11.84 19.09 3.57
N ILE A 95 -12.30 18.43 2.49
CA ILE A 95 -12.03 17.01 2.23
C ILE A 95 -11.26 16.85 0.93
N ARG A 96 -10.33 15.92 0.89
CA ARG A 96 -9.57 15.55 -0.32
C ARG A 96 -9.59 14.05 -0.54
N PHE A 97 -9.88 13.67 -1.76
CA PHE A 97 -9.81 12.29 -2.23
C PHE A 97 -8.71 12.15 -3.26
N ILE A 98 -8.03 11.02 -3.23
CA ILE A 98 -7.06 10.62 -4.26
C ILE A 98 -6.96 9.10 -4.34
N ALA A 99 -7.07 8.55 -5.54
CA ALA A 99 -6.66 7.19 -5.83
C ALA A 99 -5.21 7.20 -6.34
N ILE A 100 -4.35 6.37 -5.78
CA ILE A 100 -2.95 6.24 -6.18
C ILE A 100 -2.76 4.82 -6.70
N SER A 101 -2.27 4.67 -7.91
CA SER A 101 -2.02 3.32 -8.42
C SER A 101 -0.78 2.70 -7.76
N ARG A 102 -0.81 1.37 -7.62
CA ARG A 102 0.34 0.55 -7.29
C ARG A 102 0.77 -0.21 -8.52
N SER A 103 1.97 0.09 -9.03
CA SER A 103 2.56 -0.57 -10.20
C SER A 103 1.62 -0.58 -11.41
N GLN A 104 1.01 0.57 -11.72
CA GLN A 104 0.15 0.75 -12.89
C GLN A 104 0.32 2.17 -13.47
N GLY A 105 0.80 2.23 -14.72
CA GLY A 105 1.08 3.47 -15.40
C GLY A 105 -0.16 4.22 -15.88
N TYR A 106 0.08 5.45 -16.35
CA TYR A 106 -0.95 6.44 -16.66
C TYR A 106 -1.95 5.96 -17.73
N GLU A 107 -1.49 5.36 -18.82
CA GLU A 107 -2.35 4.99 -19.95
C GLU A 107 -3.45 4.01 -19.53
N SER A 108 -3.06 2.87 -18.95
CA SER A 108 -4.01 1.82 -18.53
C SER A 108 -4.95 2.26 -17.40
N LEU A 109 -4.46 3.13 -16.50
CA LEU A 109 -5.27 3.68 -15.43
C LEU A 109 -6.30 4.67 -15.99
N THR A 110 -5.88 5.57 -16.87
CA THR A 110 -6.74 6.55 -17.54
C THR A 110 -7.84 5.87 -18.35
N ASP A 111 -7.52 4.87 -19.13
CA ASP A 111 -8.50 4.09 -19.91
C ASP A 111 -9.58 3.49 -19.02
N TYR A 112 -9.18 2.96 -17.85
CA TYR A 112 -10.14 2.41 -16.91
C TYR A 112 -11.06 3.49 -16.33
N TRP A 113 -10.53 4.68 -15.97
CA TRP A 113 -11.31 5.81 -15.48
C TRP A 113 -12.34 6.28 -16.51
N ILE A 114 -11.91 6.47 -17.76
CA ILE A 114 -12.78 6.87 -18.86
C ILE A 114 -13.88 5.83 -19.10
N LYS A 115 -13.51 4.54 -19.17
CA LYS A 115 -14.47 3.46 -19.42
C LYS A 115 -15.55 3.35 -18.34
N ASN A 116 -15.21 3.66 -17.08
CA ASN A 116 -16.15 3.58 -15.95
C ASN A 116 -16.76 4.95 -15.59
N ALA A 117 -16.48 6.00 -16.36
CA ALA A 117 -16.92 7.38 -16.12
C ALA A 117 -16.59 7.88 -14.70
N PHE A 118 -15.42 7.48 -14.15
CA PHE A 118 -14.95 7.96 -12.86
C PHE A 118 -14.42 9.38 -12.95
N THR A 119 -14.70 10.17 -11.93
CA THR A 119 -14.24 11.57 -11.78
C THR A 119 -13.34 11.77 -10.57
N LEU A 120 -13.23 10.74 -9.71
CA LEU A 120 -12.29 10.68 -8.61
C LEU A 120 -10.88 11.04 -9.09
N PRO A 121 -10.19 12.00 -8.46
CA PRO A 121 -8.80 12.29 -8.79
C PRO A 121 -7.91 11.07 -8.60
N TYR A 122 -6.97 10.85 -9.52
CA TYR A 122 -6.02 9.75 -9.44
C TYR A 122 -4.60 10.18 -9.76
N SER A 123 -3.65 9.43 -9.25
CA SER A 123 -2.23 9.52 -9.55
C SER A 123 -1.72 8.17 -10.05
N ALA A 124 -1.15 8.16 -11.24
CA ALA A 124 -0.55 6.95 -11.80
C ALA A 124 0.90 6.79 -11.32
N GLN A 125 1.21 5.62 -10.77
CA GLN A 125 2.55 5.24 -10.31
C GLN A 125 2.95 3.93 -11.01
N GLU A 126 4.04 3.95 -11.78
CA GLU A 126 4.52 2.76 -12.50
C GLU A 126 5.17 1.73 -11.58
N ASP A 127 5.54 2.15 -10.39
CA ASP A 127 6.12 1.35 -9.33
C ASP A 127 5.24 1.33 -8.06
N ASP A 128 5.74 0.75 -6.99
CA ASP A 128 5.07 0.70 -5.70
C ASP A 128 5.75 1.57 -4.63
N PHE A 129 6.68 2.44 -5.01
CA PHE A 129 7.47 3.24 -4.08
C PHE A 129 6.62 4.11 -3.13
N ILE A 130 5.54 4.71 -3.64
CA ILE A 130 4.61 5.50 -2.79
C ILE A 130 3.81 4.57 -1.90
N PHE A 131 3.30 3.45 -2.44
CA PHE A 131 2.55 2.45 -1.67
C PHE A 131 3.36 1.89 -0.49
N GLN A 132 4.64 1.57 -0.70
CA GLN A 132 5.53 1.02 0.33
C GLN A 132 5.72 1.92 1.54
N LYS A 133 5.40 3.20 1.43
CA LYS A 133 5.39 4.12 2.59
C LYS A 133 4.16 3.91 3.49
N PHE A 134 3.11 3.27 3.00
CA PHE A 134 1.85 3.03 3.69
C PHE A 134 1.65 1.56 4.09
N ALA A 135 2.05 0.64 3.22
CA ALA A 135 1.95 -0.80 3.44
C ALA A 135 2.97 -1.57 2.61
N SER A 136 3.36 -2.77 3.06
CA SER A 136 4.26 -3.65 2.31
C SER A 136 3.51 -4.57 1.34
N GLN A 137 2.23 -4.88 1.61
CA GLN A 137 1.47 -5.88 0.86
C GLN A 137 0.01 -5.47 0.69
N ASN A 138 -0.65 -6.13 -0.25
CA ASN A 138 -2.09 -6.14 -0.51
C ASN A 138 -2.69 -4.80 -0.90
N ILE A 139 -3.54 -4.84 -1.90
CA ILE A 139 -4.45 -3.78 -2.34
C ILE A 139 -5.83 -4.42 -2.63
N PRO A 140 -6.94 -3.67 -2.52
CA PRO A 140 -7.00 -2.24 -2.23
C PRO A 140 -6.60 -1.90 -0.79
N ARG A 141 -6.14 -0.66 -0.57
CA ARG A 141 -5.91 -0.08 0.76
C ARG A 141 -6.48 1.32 0.79
N ILE A 142 -7.34 1.60 1.77
CA ILE A 142 -7.91 2.93 1.97
C ILE A 142 -7.45 3.45 3.32
N TYR A 143 -6.92 4.66 3.32
CA TYR A 143 -6.54 5.40 4.51
C TYR A 143 -7.35 6.68 4.58
N ILE A 144 -7.96 6.95 5.75
CA ILE A 144 -8.57 8.25 6.03
C ILE A 144 -7.70 8.92 7.08
N ALA A 145 -7.27 10.13 6.80
CA ALA A 145 -6.47 10.93 7.72
C ALA A 145 -7.21 12.20 8.11
N SER A 146 -7.11 12.54 9.39
CA SER A 146 -7.64 13.79 9.95
C SER A 146 -6.89 15.02 9.42
N PRO A 147 -7.43 16.25 9.63
CA PRO A 147 -6.73 17.48 9.27
C PRO A 147 -5.35 17.66 9.92
N LYS A 148 -5.07 16.93 10.99
CA LYS A 148 -3.75 16.91 11.63
C LYS A 148 -2.76 15.98 10.93
N GLY A 149 -3.21 15.23 9.90
CA GLY A 149 -2.40 14.22 9.22
C GLY A 149 -2.24 12.93 10.02
N ILE A 150 -3.14 12.64 10.94
CA ILE A 150 -3.18 11.38 11.69
C ILE A 150 -4.19 10.46 11.04
N ILE A 151 -3.81 9.23 10.76
CA ILE A 151 -4.68 8.20 10.22
C ILE A 151 -5.75 7.87 11.27
N VAL A 152 -7.01 7.99 10.88
CA VAL A 152 -8.17 7.67 11.72
C VAL A 152 -8.84 6.37 11.26
N PHE A 153 -8.65 5.99 9.99
CA PHE A 153 -9.12 4.73 9.41
C PHE A 153 -8.06 4.15 8.48
N ALA A 154 -7.89 2.85 8.53
CA ALA A 154 -7.08 2.08 7.60
C ALA A 154 -7.83 0.79 7.27
N SER A 155 -8.12 0.53 5.99
CA SER A 155 -8.70 -0.74 5.57
C SER A 155 -7.69 -1.88 5.69
N ASP A 156 -8.19 -3.07 5.88
CA ASP A 156 -7.46 -4.33 5.74
C ASP A 156 -8.08 -5.19 4.62
N ASP A 157 -7.61 -6.41 4.47
CA ASP A 157 -8.03 -7.31 3.39
C ASP A 157 -9.26 -8.16 3.78
N SER A 158 -9.87 -7.92 4.95
CA SER A 158 -10.92 -8.79 5.48
C SER A 158 -12.31 -8.47 4.92
N TYR A 159 -12.48 -7.29 4.31
CA TYR A 159 -13.76 -6.85 3.75
C TYR A 159 -13.56 -5.80 2.65
N ILE A 160 -14.60 -5.63 1.82
CA ILE A 160 -14.66 -4.55 0.83
C ILE A 160 -15.15 -3.28 1.53
N VAL A 161 -14.42 -2.19 1.36
CA VAL A 161 -14.81 -0.88 1.92
C VAL A 161 -15.96 -0.32 1.09
N THR A 162 -17.07 -0.01 1.77
CA THR A 162 -18.25 0.59 1.13
C THR A 162 -18.30 2.10 1.31
N THR A 163 -19.19 2.75 0.56
CA THR A 163 -19.42 4.19 0.68
C THR A 163 -19.75 4.60 2.12
N GLU A 164 -20.58 3.82 2.81
CA GLU A 164 -21.01 4.10 4.19
C GLU A 164 -19.82 4.18 5.15
N ILE A 165 -18.85 3.27 5.01
CA ILE A 165 -17.64 3.26 5.84
C ILE A 165 -16.77 4.49 5.59
N ILE A 166 -16.74 5.00 4.36
CA ILE A 166 -15.90 6.16 4.00
C ILE A 166 -16.51 7.46 4.52
N VAL A 167 -17.84 7.53 4.64
CA VAL A 167 -18.57 8.77 4.96
C VAL A 167 -18.92 8.92 6.44
N GLU A 168 -18.72 7.87 7.27
CA GLU A 168 -18.82 7.93 8.73
C GLU A 168 -17.63 8.67 9.36
#